data_0852a207a72b75dc3e1835adfecfa8dd
#
_entry.id   0852a207a72b75dc3e1835adfecfa8dd
#
_cell.length_a   1.000
_cell.length_b   1.000
_cell.length_c   1.000
_cell.angle_alpha   90.00
_cell.angle_beta   90.00
_cell.angle_gamma   90.00
#
_symmetry.space_group_name_H-M   'P 1'
#
loop_
_entity.id
_entity.type
_entity.pdbx_description
1 polymer ?
#
loop_
_entity_poly.entity_id
_entity_poly.type
_entity_poly.pdbx_seq_one_letter_code
_entity_poly.pdbx_strand_id
1 'polypeptide(L)'
;MNDVNIKVQIHCLKPSWVDYEKNKYRLYINDDMLTERSWIWSINTVIDEDIWVSLAPNTVNLIRLESILDPVESIAKFSLMNLRVNNNPIIDYSEQSELSFKV
;
A
#
# COMPACT_ATOMS: atom_id res chain seq x y z
N MET A 1 -20.98 -10.31 -6.26
CA MET A 1 -19.88 -9.47 -5.77
C MET A 1 -19.84 -8.17 -6.56
N ASN A 2 -19.42 -7.11 -5.90
CA ASN A 2 -19.30 -5.81 -6.52
C ASN A 2 -17.86 -5.52 -6.91
N ASP A 3 -17.67 -4.88 -8.06
CA ASP A 3 -16.38 -4.33 -8.43
C ASP A 3 -16.16 -3.06 -7.63
N VAL A 4 -15.04 -3.03 -6.91
CA VAL A 4 -14.69 -1.93 -6.01
C VAL A 4 -13.36 -1.34 -6.46
N ASN A 5 -13.32 -0.03 -6.58
CA ASN A 5 -12.08 0.68 -6.89
C ASN A 5 -11.37 1.06 -5.59
N ILE A 6 -10.12 0.65 -5.49
CA ILE A 6 -9.26 0.95 -4.35
C ILE A 6 -8.15 1.88 -4.85
N LYS A 7 -8.08 3.07 -4.28
CA LYS A 7 -6.98 4.01 -4.51
C LYS A 7 -6.25 4.22 -3.20
N VAL A 8 -4.95 4.09 -3.23
CA VAL A 8 -4.14 4.28 -2.03
C VAL A 8 -2.78 4.83 -2.44
N GLN A 9 -2.20 5.63 -1.58
CA GLN A 9 -0.85 6.16 -1.79
C GLN A 9 0.14 5.34 -0.98
N ILE A 10 1.28 5.04 -1.59
CA ILE A 10 2.38 4.32 -0.96
C ILE A 10 3.55 5.29 -0.79
N HIS A 11 3.99 5.44 0.44
CA HIS A 11 5.11 6.29 0.80
C HIS A 11 6.27 5.41 1.26
N CYS A 12 7.46 5.71 0.77
CA CYS A 12 8.68 5.05 1.20
C CYS A 12 9.61 6.06 1.86
N LEU A 13 9.94 5.78 3.12
CA LEU A 13 10.91 6.55 3.87
C LEU A 13 12.21 5.74 3.98
N LYS A 14 13.30 6.30 3.49
CA LYS A 14 14.64 5.75 3.70
C LYS A 14 15.67 6.88 3.63
N PRO A 15 16.84 6.71 4.26
CA PRO A 15 17.89 7.71 4.16
C PRO A 15 18.38 7.86 2.70
N SER A 16 18.72 9.09 2.31
CA SER A 16 19.13 9.40 0.94
C SER A 16 20.47 8.75 0.56
N TRP A 17 21.26 8.34 1.55
CA TRP A 17 22.55 7.70 1.31
C TRP A 17 22.45 6.17 1.12
N VAL A 18 21.24 5.63 1.19
CA VAL A 18 21.02 4.19 1.04
C VAL A 18 20.29 3.96 -0.29
N ASP A 19 20.99 4.22 -1.39
CA ASP A 19 20.40 4.13 -2.73
C ASP A 19 20.67 2.80 -3.42
N TYR A 20 21.51 1.93 -2.86
CA TYR A 20 21.80 0.61 -3.41
C TYR A 20 20.83 -0.47 -2.92
N GLU A 21 19.93 -0.14 -2.02
CA GLU A 21 18.95 -1.10 -1.51
C GLU A 21 17.88 -1.42 -2.54
N LYS A 22 17.51 -2.68 -2.59
CA LYS A 22 16.49 -3.19 -3.53
C LYS A 22 15.25 -3.58 -2.76
N ASN A 23 14.50 -2.58 -2.32
CA ASN A 23 13.29 -2.81 -1.55
C ASN A 23 12.08 -2.91 -2.46
N LYS A 24 11.09 -3.67 -2.02
CA LYS A 24 9.80 -3.78 -2.69
C LYS A 24 8.69 -3.92 -1.67
N TYR A 25 7.47 -3.73 -2.13
CA TYR A 25 6.29 -3.93 -1.30
C TYR A 25 5.27 -4.79 -2.03
N ARG A 26 4.40 -5.41 -1.24
CA ARG A 26 3.24 -6.14 -1.73
C ARG A 26 1.99 -5.57 -1.08
N LEU A 27 0.92 -5.48 -1.86
CA LEU A 27 -0.39 -5.11 -1.36
C LEU A 27 -1.31 -6.31 -1.38
N TYR A 28 -2.05 -6.48 -0.29
CA TYR A 28 -3.02 -7.55 -0.12
C TYR A 28 -4.38 -6.98 0.24
N ILE A 29 -5.44 -7.63 -0.24
CA ILE A 29 -6.79 -7.47 0.29
C ILE A 29 -7.21 -8.83 0.82
N ASN A 30 -7.51 -8.92 2.12
CA ASN A 30 -7.98 -10.17 2.76
C ASN A 30 -7.09 -11.37 2.41
N ASP A 31 -5.78 -11.23 2.48
CA ASP A 31 -4.78 -12.25 2.17
C ASP A 31 -4.58 -12.56 0.68
N ASP A 32 -5.34 -11.95 -0.22
CA ASP A 32 -5.11 -12.08 -1.65
C ASP A 32 -4.13 -11.00 -2.11
N MET A 33 -3.03 -11.41 -2.71
CA MET A 33 -2.03 -10.46 -3.22
C MET A 33 -2.56 -9.75 -4.46
N LEU A 34 -2.58 -8.42 -4.42
CA LEU A 34 -3.02 -7.59 -5.54
C LEU A 34 -1.86 -7.17 -6.43
N THR A 35 -0.75 -6.77 -5.83
CA THR A 35 0.40 -6.27 -6.58
C THR A 35 1.68 -6.38 -5.78
N GLU A 36 2.79 -6.44 -6.50
CA GLU A 36 4.14 -6.37 -5.95
C GLU A 36 4.91 -5.37 -6.80
N ARG A 37 5.59 -4.42 -6.15
CA ARG A 37 6.38 -3.42 -6.87
C ARG A 37 7.77 -3.28 -6.26
N SER A 38 8.78 -3.17 -7.12
CA SER A 38 10.11 -2.76 -6.72
C SER A 38 10.15 -1.26 -6.61
N TRP A 39 10.76 -0.75 -5.53
CA TRP A 39 10.86 0.69 -5.33
C TRP A 39 12.04 1.22 -6.12
N ILE A 40 11.74 1.86 -7.24
CA ILE A 40 12.73 2.43 -8.16
C ILE A 40 12.74 3.97 -8.11
N TRP A 41 11.90 4.54 -7.25
CA TRP A 41 11.76 5.98 -7.14
C TRP A 41 12.67 6.51 -6.04
N SER A 42 12.90 7.82 -6.06
CA SER A 42 13.70 8.46 -5.02
C SER A 42 12.98 8.43 -3.67
N ILE A 43 13.73 8.73 -2.62
CA ILE A 43 13.19 8.78 -1.25
C ILE A 43 12.11 9.85 -1.13
N ASN A 44 11.25 9.68 -0.13
CA ASN A 44 10.14 10.59 0.16
C ASN A 44 9.21 10.82 -1.03
N THR A 45 9.20 9.87 -1.96
CA THR A 45 8.27 9.86 -3.08
C THR A 45 7.01 9.15 -2.65
N VAL A 46 5.89 9.64 -3.15
CA VAL A 46 4.58 9.00 -2.96
C VAL A 46 4.10 8.55 -4.32
N ILE A 47 3.70 7.29 -4.42
CA ILE A 47 3.11 6.77 -5.66
C ILE A 47 1.65 6.39 -5.41
N ASP A 48 0.86 6.46 -6.47
CA ASP A 48 -0.56 6.12 -6.42
C ASP A 48 -0.77 4.69 -6.93
N GLU A 49 -1.50 3.89 -6.15
CA GLU A 49 -2.00 2.60 -6.58
C GLU A 49 -3.49 2.73 -6.84
N ASP A 50 -3.93 2.25 -8.00
CA ASP A 50 -5.33 2.30 -8.42
C ASP A 50 -5.71 0.90 -8.88
N ILE A 51 -6.51 0.20 -8.08
CA ILE A 51 -6.75 -1.23 -8.26
C ILE A 51 -8.25 -1.50 -8.20
N TRP A 52 -8.72 -2.39 -9.08
CA TRP A 52 -10.09 -2.88 -9.04
C TRP A 52 -10.12 -4.29 -8.48
N VAL A 53 -11.01 -4.52 -7.52
CA VAL A 53 -11.18 -5.83 -6.88
C VAL A 53 -12.67 -6.15 -6.80
N SER A 54 -13.00 -7.44 -6.74
CA SER A 54 -14.38 -7.89 -6.53
C SER A 54 -14.54 -8.27 -5.07
N LEU A 55 -15.45 -7.60 -4.37
CA LEU A 55 -15.69 -7.81 -2.95
C LEU A 55 -17.18 -8.02 -2.70
N ALA A 56 -17.50 -8.81 -1.67
CA ALA A 56 -18.89 -9.02 -1.26
C ALA A 56 -19.48 -7.72 -0.67
N PRO A 57 -20.74 -7.40 -0.96
CA PRO A 57 -21.37 -6.21 -0.40
C PRO A 57 -21.53 -6.31 1.12
N ASN A 58 -21.47 -5.18 1.80
CA ASN A 58 -21.64 -5.07 3.26
C ASN A 58 -20.64 -5.88 4.07
N THR A 59 -19.43 -6.06 3.55
CA THR A 59 -18.37 -6.78 4.25
C THR A 59 -17.29 -5.82 4.71
N VAL A 60 -16.61 -6.21 5.80
CA VAL A 60 -15.40 -5.52 6.26
C VAL A 60 -14.21 -6.20 5.62
N ASN A 61 -13.32 -5.42 5.04
CA ASN A 61 -12.15 -5.92 4.33
C ASN A 61 -10.90 -5.26 4.88
N LEU A 62 -9.77 -5.95 4.73
CA LEU A 62 -8.48 -5.47 5.22
C LEU A 62 -7.52 -5.28 4.05
N ILE A 63 -7.01 -4.05 3.88
CA ILE A 63 -5.89 -3.81 2.98
C ILE A 63 -4.61 -3.82 3.81
N ARG A 64 -3.60 -4.56 3.34
CA ARG A 64 -2.34 -4.72 4.06
C ARG A 64 -1.16 -4.53 3.12
N LEU A 65 -0.16 -3.84 3.61
CA LEU A 65 1.11 -3.64 2.93
C LEU A 65 2.19 -4.45 3.61
N GLU A 66 2.91 -5.25 2.84
CA GLU A 66 4.06 -6.01 3.31
C GLU A 66 5.33 -5.42 2.70
N SER A 67 6.31 -5.11 3.54
CA SER A 67 7.61 -4.62 3.10
C SER A 67 8.56 -5.79 2.92
N ILE A 68 9.21 -5.84 1.76
CA ILE A 68 10.25 -6.82 1.48
C ILE A 68 11.55 -6.04 1.30
N LEU A 69 12.41 -6.13 2.30
CA LEU A 69 13.61 -5.32 2.39
C LEU A 69 14.83 -6.11 1.94
N ASP A 70 15.64 -5.50 1.11
CA ASP A 70 16.89 -6.07 0.62
C ASP A 70 17.97 -4.98 0.63
N PRO A 71 18.94 -5.02 1.56
CA PRO A 71 19.15 -6.09 2.54
C PRO A 71 18.05 -6.13 3.62
N VAL A 72 17.92 -7.26 4.28
CA VAL A 72 16.85 -7.47 5.27
C VAL A 72 16.95 -6.51 6.45
N GLU A 73 18.13 -6.02 6.77
CA GLU A 73 18.37 -5.02 7.82
C GLU A 73 18.13 -3.58 7.35
N SER A 74 17.60 -3.39 6.16
CA SER A 74 17.28 -2.08 5.64
C SER A 74 16.38 -1.32 6.60
N ILE A 75 16.62 -0.03 6.74
CA ILE A 75 15.79 0.85 7.56
C ILE A 75 14.71 1.57 6.73
N ALA A 76 14.57 1.19 5.46
CA ALA A 76 13.47 1.71 4.64
C ALA A 76 12.14 1.30 5.24
N LYS A 77 11.15 2.17 5.13
CA LYS A 77 9.81 1.94 5.66
C LYS A 77 8.78 2.31 4.62
N PHE A 78 7.89 1.37 4.33
CA PHE A 78 6.73 1.62 3.46
C PHE A 78 5.49 1.84 4.31
N SER A 79 4.62 2.72 3.86
CA SER A 79 3.36 2.98 4.55
C SER A 79 2.25 3.28 3.55
N LEU A 80 1.01 2.98 3.98
CA LEU A 80 -0.23 3.30 3.27
C LEU A 80 -0.76 4.64 3.76
N MET A 81 -1.30 5.44 2.84
CA MET A 81 -1.97 6.68 3.21
C MET A 81 -3.05 7.02 2.18
N ASN A 82 -3.97 7.87 2.56
CA ASN A 82 -5.03 8.40 1.67
C ASN A 82 -5.84 7.31 0.98
N LEU A 83 -6.28 6.32 1.75
CA LEU A 83 -7.11 5.25 1.22
C LEU A 83 -8.48 5.80 0.76
N ARG A 84 -8.85 5.46 -0.47
CA ARG A 84 -10.16 5.79 -1.04
C ARG A 84 -10.80 4.52 -1.58
N VAL A 85 -12.05 4.32 -1.24
CA VAL A 85 -12.84 3.20 -1.72
C VAL A 85 -13.99 3.77 -2.54
N ASN A 86 -14.05 3.45 -3.84
CA ASN A 86 -14.99 4.04 -4.80
C ASN A 86 -14.98 5.57 -4.74
N ASN A 87 -13.79 6.16 -4.66
CA ASN A 87 -13.54 7.61 -4.53
C ASN A 87 -13.99 8.24 -3.22
N ASN A 88 -14.41 7.45 -2.24
CA ASN A 88 -14.76 7.96 -0.92
C ASN A 88 -13.56 7.82 0.02
N PRO A 89 -13.07 8.94 0.61
CA PRO A 89 -11.94 8.86 1.54
C PRO A 89 -12.29 8.03 2.77
N ILE A 90 -11.43 7.10 3.13
CA ILE A 90 -11.56 6.32 4.36
C ILE A 90 -10.62 6.87 5.42
N ILE A 91 -9.34 7.01 5.06
CA ILE A 91 -8.33 7.63 5.90
C ILE A 91 -7.45 8.47 4.98
N ASP A 92 -7.16 9.71 5.39
CA ASP A 92 -6.44 10.67 4.55
C ASP A 92 -5.16 11.23 5.19
N TYR A 93 -4.75 10.74 6.36
CA TYR A 93 -3.64 11.38 7.07
C TYR A 93 -2.66 10.44 7.77
N SER A 94 -2.98 9.21 8.06
CA SER A 94 -2.08 8.39 8.88
C SER A 94 -1.29 7.40 8.05
N GLU A 95 0.00 7.27 8.38
CA GLU A 95 0.87 6.29 7.79
C GLU A 95 0.70 4.97 8.52
N GLN A 96 0.20 3.95 7.82
CA GLN A 96 -0.11 2.65 8.40
C GLN A 96 0.31 1.54 7.47
N SER A 97 0.47 0.33 8.03
CA SER A 97 0.74 -0.87 7.24
C SER A 97 -0.51 -1.66 6.91
N GLU A 98 -1.61 -1.41 7.62
CA GLU A 98 -2.89 -2.06 7.32
C GLU A 98 -4.06 -1.17 7.74
N LEU A 99 -5.15 -1.28 6.99
CA LEU A 99 -6.37 -0.51 7.20
C LEU A 99 -7.57 -1.38 6.91
N SER A 100 -8.59 -1.28 7.76
CA SER A 100 -9.88 -1.93 7.54
C SER A 100 -10.85 -0.96 6.89
N PHE A 101 -11.67 -1.47 5.98
CA PHE A 101 -12.71 -0.67 5.35
C PHE A 101 -13.93 -1.53 5.07
N LYS A 102 -15.08 -0.88 4.96
CA LYS A 102 -16.33 -1.54 4.65
C LYS A 102 -16.79 -1.16 3.24
N VAL A 103 -17.26 -2.16 2.53
CA VAL A 103 -17.81 -1.99 1.18
C VAL A 103 -19.32 -1.74 1.23
#